data_051e3eba4bf4f32b8891fbbf631b1b06
#
_entry.id   051e3eba4bf4f32b8891fbbf631b1b06
#
_cell.length_a   1.000
_cell.length_b   1.000
_cell.length_c   1.000
_cell.angle_alpha   90.00
_cell.angle_beta   90.00
_cell.angle_gamma   90.00
#
_symmetry.space_group_name_H-M   'P 1'
#
loop_
_entity.id
_entity.type
_entity.pdbx_description
1 polymer ?
#
loop_
_entity_poly.entity_id
_entity_poly.type
_entity_poly.pdbx_seq_one_letter_code
_entity_poly.pdbx_strand_id
1 'polypeptide(L)'
;MRPGEFPIDASLVRRLLAAQFPRWAELPLKRFPSAGTVNALYRLGDDLAVRLPRIEGGAEDVAKEAHWVPRLAPLLPAAVPEILATGTPGEGYPWPWMVQRWLDGEPPRADRLTDPLPLAADLGAFVAALRRIRLPDGPTAYRGVPLSTADAMTRAALDELRGTIDTSAATAAWEAALVAPAWTGPPTWVHSDLMPGNLLTRGGRLDAVLDFGTVGVGDPACDLIPAWNLLPAEARDTFRQAAGADDATWARGRGWALSMALIQLPYYRVTNPVIAANAEHVIHAVLTEADARP
;
A
#
# COMPACT_ATOMS: atom_id res chain seq x y z
N MET A 1 8.90 -9.48 17.96
CA MET A 1 7.71 -10.21 17.50
C MET A 1 6.51 -9.58 18.20
N ARG A 2 5.46 -9.27 17.46
CA ARG A 2 4.21 -8.74 18.04
C ARG A 2 3.36 -9.89 18.58
N PRO A 3 2.47 -9.66 19.55
CA PRO A 3 1.51 -10.66 19.95
C PRO A 3 0.71 -11.15 18.73
N GLY A 4 0.63 -12.47 18.54
CA GLY A 4 -0.10 -13.10 17.41
C GLY A 4 0.72 -13.28 16.12
N GLU A 5 1.98 -12.85 16.04
CA GLU A 5 2.84 -13.16 14.89
C GLU A 5 3.37 -14.60 14.97
N PHE A 6 3.24 -15.33 13.86
CA PHE A 6 3.87 -16.65 13.72
C PHE A 6 5.37 -16.49 13.48
N PRO A 7 6.22 -17.26 14.19
CA PRO A 7 7.67 -17.21 14.01
C PRO A 7 8.08 -17.86 12.68
N ILE A 8 8.67 -17.06 11.78
CA ILE A 8 9.14 -17.53 10.47
C ILE A 8 10.64 -17.33 10.40
N ASP A 9 11.37 -18.42 10.26
CA ASP A 9 12.80 -18.44 10.02
C ASP A 9 13.17 -19.09 8.69
N ALA A 10 14.44 -18.99 8.29
CA ALA A 10 14.90 -19.56 7.03
C ALA A 10 14.80 -21.09 7.00
N SER A 11 14.88 -21.78 8.15
CA SER A 11 14.78 -23.24 8.21
C SER A 11 13.38 -23.72 7.91
N LEU A 12 12.35 -23.04 8.44
CA LEU A 12 10.95 -23.29 8.09
C LEU A 12 10.70 -23.09 6.59
N VAL A 13 11.18 -21.97 6.02
CA VAL A 13 10.99 -21.68 4.60
C VAL A 13 11.66 -22.74 3.73
N ARG A 14 12.86 -23.23 4.10
CA ARG A 14 13.52 -24.33 3.38
C ARG A 14 12.72 -25.62 3.44
N ARG A 15 12.18 -26.01 4.60
CA ARG A 15 11.35 -27.22 4.70
C ARG A 15 10.10 -27.11 3.85
N LEU A 16 9.42 -25.96 3.87
CA LEU A 16 8.24 -25.71 3.03
C LEU A 16 8.58 -25.81 1.52
N LEU A 17 9.69 -25.20 1.10
CA LEU A 17 10.17 -25.29 -0.29
C LEU A 17 10.51 -26.74 -0.66
N ALA A 18 11.25 -27.46 0.18
CA ALA A 18 11.63 -28.86 -0.08
C ALA A 18 10.40 -29.77 -0.21
N ALA A 19 9.40 -29.57 0.65
CA ALA A 19 8.17 -30.37 0.65
C ALA A 19 7.26 -30.09 -0.55
N GLN A 20 7.13 -28.81 -0.97
CA GLN A 20 6.12 -28.42 -1.94
C GLN A 20 6.69 -27.98 -3.30
N PHE A 21 7.92 -27.45 -3.33
CA PHE A 21 8.57 -26.94 -4.54
C PHE A 21 10.04 -27.40 -4.64
N PRO A 22 10.34 -28.71 -4.75
CA PRO A 22 11.71 -29.25 -4.73
C PRO A 22 12.65 -28.56 -5.72
N ARG A 23 12.14 -28.13 -6.86
CA ARG A 23 12.90 -27.41 -7.91
C ARG A 23 13.59 -26.13 -7.42
N TRP A 24 13.14 -25.56 -6.31
CA TRP A 24 13.68 -24.33 -5.75
C TRP A 24 14.34 -24.53 -4.37
N ALA A 25 14.30 -25.75 -3.82
CA ALA A 25 14.75 -26.04 -2.45
C ALA A 25 16.22 -25.71 -2.20
N GLU A 26 17.07 -25.93 -3.21
CA GLU A 26 18.53 -25.75 -3.11
C GLU A 26 19.00 -24.34 -3.46
N LEU A 27 18.09 -23.45 -3.92
CA LEU A 27 18.47 -22.08 -4.23
C LEU A 27 18.90 -21.31 -2.96
N PRO A 28 19.85 -20.37 -3.07
CA PRO A 28 20.21 -19.49 -1.95
C PRO A 28 18.97 -18.78 -1.39
N LEU A 29 18.79 -18.84 -0.06
CA LEU A 29 17.67 -18.21 0.64
C LEU A 29 18.21 -17.18 1.62
N LYS A 30 17.78 -15.92 1.46
CA LYS A 30 18.19 -14.80 2.33
C LYS A 30 16.96 -14.01 2.77
N ARG A 31 16.83 -13.82 4.08
CA ARG A 31 15.77 -12.95 4.61
C ARG A 31 15.95 -11.53 4.10
N PHE A 32 14.90 -10.96 3.55
CA PHE A 32 14.88 -9.56 3.12
C PHE A 32 14.22 -8.70 4.22
N PRO A 33 14.90 -7.67 4.74
CA PRO A 33 14.31 -6.75 5.71
C PRO A 33 13.28 -5.89 4.98
N SER A 34 12.01 -6.11 5.28
CA SER A 34 10.90 -5.30 4.77
C SER A 34 10.35 -4.43 5.90
N ALA A 35 10.00 -3.19 5.58
CA ALA A 35 9.22 -2.33 6.46
C ALA A 35 7.77 -2.81 6.60
N GLY A 36 7.30 -3.66 5.68
CA GLY A 36 5.97 -4.30 5.74
C GLY A 36 5.83 -5.19 6.97
N THR A 37 4.65 -5.20 7.56
CA THR A 37 4.40 -5.80 8.86
C THR A 37 3.61 -7.11 8.79
N VAL A 38 2.91 -7.36 7.69
CA VAL A 38 2.01 -8.51 7.52
C VAL A 38 2.77 -9.75 7.04
N ASN A 39 3.81 -9.59 6.23
CA ASN A 39 4.50 -10.68 5.58
C ASN A 39 5.98 -10.77 5.96
N ALA A 40 6.51 -11.99 6.04
CA ALA A 40 7.95 -12.26 5.99
C ALA A 40 8.36 -12.45 4.53
N LEU A 41 9.43 -11.75 4.11
CA LEU A 41 9.94 -11.78 2.75
C LEU A 41 11.34 -12.39 2.74
N TYR A 42 11.56 -13.34 1.84
CA TYR A 42 12.86 -13.95 1.59
C TYR A 42 13.20 -13.86 0.11
N ARG A 43 14.41 -13.42 -0.21
CA ARG A 43 14.96 -13.57 -1.55
C ARG A 43 15.41 -15.03 -1.74
N LEU A 44 15.03 -15.63 -2.86
CA LEU A 44 15.30 -17.02 -3.21
C LEU A 44 16.01 -17.05 -4.56
N GLY A 45 17.31 -17.42 -4.55
CA GLY A 45 18.16 -17.21 -5.71
C GLY A 45 18.26 -15.72 -6.07
N ASP A 46 18.45 -15.46 -7.37
CA ASP A 46 18.59 -14.09 -7.88
C ASP A 46 17.25 -13.47 -8.34
N ASP A 47 16.26 -14.30 -8.70
CA ASP A 47 15.08 -13.86 -9.42
C ASP A 47 13.75 -14.11 -8.70
N LEU A 48 13.78 -14.69 -7.50
CA LEU A 48 12.58 -15.13 -6.80
C LEU A 48 12.46 -14.50 -5.42
N ALA A 49 11.22 -14.40 -4.97
CA ALA A 49 10.88 -14.07 -3.59
C ALA A 49 9.91 -15.11 -3.02
N VAL A 50 10.11 -15.47 -1.76
CA VAL A 50 9.15 -16.24 -0.97
C VAL A 50 8.49 -15.30 0.01
N ARG A 51 7.16 -15.23 0.00
CA ARG A 51 6.35 -14.37 0.84
C ARG A 51 5.43 -15.23 1.70
N LEU A 52 5.55 -15.06 3.03
CA LEU A 52 4.78 -15.81 4.01
C LEU A 52 4.05 -14.83 4.94
N PRO A 53 2.72 -14.90 5.07
CA PRO A 53 1.99 -14.20 6.11
C PRO A 53 2.55 -14.48 7.51
N ARG A 54 2.56 -13.44 8.36
CA ARG A 54 2.97 -13.54 9.77
C ARG A 54 1.76 -13.60 10.70
N ILE A 55 0.60 -13.23 10.17
CA ILE A 55 -0.68 -13.16 10.87
C ILE A 55 -1.77 -13.74 9.99
N GLU A 56 -2.86 -14.19 10.63
CA GLU A 56 -3.98 -14.83 9.95
C GLU A 56 -4.61 -13.96 8.84
N GLY A 57 -4.79 -12.66 9.09
CA GLY A 57 -5.35 -11.74 8.08
C GLY A 57 -4.56 -11.65 6.77
N GLY A 58 -3.25 -11.95 6.79
CA GLY A 58 -2.44 -12.02 5.57
C GLY A 58 -2.64 -13.30 4.75
N ALA A 59 -3.28 -14.32 5.32
CA ALA A 59 -3.53 -15.57 4.62
C ALA A 59 -4.58 -15.42 3.50
N GLU A 60 -5.62 -14.62 3.74
CA GLU A 60 -6.66 -14.32 2.75
C GLU A 60 -6.10 -13.52 1.58
N ASP A 61 -5.11 -12.66 1.84
CA ASP A 61 -4.45 -11.85 0.83
C ASP A 61 -3.69 -12.70 -0.18
N VAL A 62 -3.08 -13.82 0.25
CA VAL A 62 -2.38 -14.75 -0.66
C VAL A 62 -3.32 -15.32 -1.71
N ALA A 63 -4.51 -15.78 -1.32
CA ALA A 63 -5.49 -16.32 -2.25
C ALA A 63 -6.04 -15.23 -3.20
N LYS A 64 -6.30 -14.04 -2.66
CA LYS A 64 -6.76 -12.87 -3.42
C LYS A 64 -5.74 -12.47 -4.48
N GLU A 65 -4.47 -12.31 -4.09
CA GLU A 65 -3.40 -11.95 -5.01
C GLU A 65 -3.19 -13.03 -6.09
N ALA A 66 -3.15 -14.31 -5.71
CA ALA A 66 -3.00 -15.42 -6.66
C ALA A 66 -4.12 -15.45 -7.71
N HIS A 67 -5.31 -15.00 -7.35
CA HIS A 67 -6.45 -14.94 -8.26
C HIS A 67 -6.44 -13.68 -9.14
N TRP A 68 -6.16 -12.52 -8.57
CA TRP A 68 -6.39 -11.24 -9.25
C TRP A 68 -5.15 -10.67 -9.92
N VAL A 69 -3.96 -10.82 -9.34
CA VAL A 69 -2.73 -10.25 -9.90
C VAL A 69 -2.46 -10.72 -11.33
N PRO A 70 -2.59 -12.02 -11.69
CA PRO A 70 -2.39 -12.45 -13.07
C PRO A 70 -3.37 -11.83 -14.08
N ARG A 71 -4.56 -11.41 -13.61
CA ARG A 71 -5.59 -10.79 -14.45
C ARG A 71 -5.39 -9.28 -14.58
N LEU A 72 -4.89 -8.63 -13.54
CA LEU A 72 -4.66 -7.19 -13.50
C LEU A 72 -3.35 -6.80 -14.17
N ALA A 73 -2.28 -7.58 -13.95
CA ALA A 73 -0.92 -7.28 -14.41
C ALA A 73 -0.82 -6.88 -15.89
N PRO A 74 -1.44 -7.59 -16.85
CA PRO A 74 -1.36 -7.24 -18.28
C PRO A 74 -2.03 -5.90 -18.64
N LEU A 75 -2.84 -5.34 -17.73
CA LEU A 75 -3.62 -4.12 -17.94
C LEU A 75 -3.00 -2.88 -17.28
N LEU A 76 -1.88 -3.07 -16.56
CA LEU A 76 -1.22 -2.03 -15.78
C LEU A 76 0.05 -1.52 -16.47
N PRO A 77 0.36 -0.22 -16.37
CA PRO A 77 1.53 0.38 -17.03
C PRO A 77 2.85 0.18 -16.27
N ALA A 78 2.81 -0.35 -15.05
CA ALA A 78 3.98 -0.68 -14.23
C ALA A 78 4.04 -2.19 -13.97
N ALA A 79 5.24 -2.72 -13.75
CA ALA A 79 5.40 -4.12 -13.40
C ALA A 79 4.71 -4.43 -12.06
N VAL A 80 4.20 -5.66 -11.94
CA VAL A 80 3.70 -6.21 -10.69
C VAL A 80 4.33 -7.60 -10.49
N PRO A 81 4.53 -8.07 -9.24
CA PRO A 81 5.15 -9.36 -9.01
C PRO A 81 4.36 -10.51 -9.65
N GLU A 82 4.99 -11.24 -10.55
CA GLU A 82 4.43 -12.47 -11.13
C GLU A 82 4.38 -13.56 -10.05
N ILE A 83 3.20 -14.10 -9.78
CA ILE A 83 3.02 -15.21 -8.83
C ILE A 83 3.30 -16.51 -9.57
N LEU A 84 4.36 -17.22 -9.18
CA LEU A 84 4.84 -18.45 -9.83
C LEU A 84 4.26 -19.70 -9.20
N ALA A 85 3.97 -19.66 -7.90
CA ALA A 85 3.36 -20.76 -7.18
C ALA A 85 2.76 -20.28 -5.86
N THR A 86 1.71 -20.97 -5.42
CA THR A 86 1.13 -20.83 -4.08
C THR A 86 1.34 -22.13 -3.30
N GLY A 87 1.91 -22.01 -2.13
CA GLY A 87 2.08 -23.10 -1.19
C GLY A 87 0.89 -23.20 -0.23
N THR A 88 0.66 -24.41 0.26
CA THR A 88 -0.37 -24.71 1.25
C THR A 88 0.23 -24.78 2.66
N PRO A 89 -0.59 -24.76 3.74
CA PRO A 89 -0.11 -25.04 5.10
C PRO A 89 0.70 -26.33 5.16
N GLY A 90 1.76 -26.34 5.96
CA GLY A 90 2.65 -27.52 6.09
C GLY A 90 3.86 -27.22 6.97
N GLU A 91 4.62 -28.23 7.35
CA GLU A 91 5.84 -28.10 8.16
C GLU A 91 5.65 -27.32 9.48
N GLY A 92 4.41 -27.33 10.02
CA GLY A 92 4.02 -26.56 11.17
C GLY A 92 3.60 -25.11 10.88
N TYR A 93 3.67 -24.66 9.65
CA TYR A 93 3.20 -23.34 9.23
C TYR A 93 1.71 -23.39 8.85
N PRO A 94 0.85 -22.52 9.42
CA PRO A 94 -0.60 -22.72 9.36
C PRO A 94 -1.29 -22.11 8.13
N TRP A 95 -0.62 -21.26 7.34
CA TRP A 95 -1.27 -20.48 6.31
C TRP A 95 -0.76 -20.77 4.89
N PRO A 96 -1.52 -20.41 3.85
CA PRO A 96 -0.99 -20.38 2.47
C PRO A 96 0.13 -19.34 2.36
N TRP A 97 1.03 -19.56 1.41
CA TRP A 97 2.19 -18.72 1.13
C TRP A 97 2.47 -18.71 -0.36
N MET A 98 3.40 -17.87 -0.85
CA MET A 98 3.64 -17.78 -2.28
C MET A 98 5.13 -17.65 -2.63
N VAL A 99 5.46 -18.13 -3.83
CA VAL A 99 6.69 -17.81 -4.55
C VAL A 99 6.34 -16.91 -5.71
N GLN A 100 7.01 -15.78 -5.81
CA GLN A 100 6.79 -14.78 -6.83
C GLN A 100 8.11 -14.33 -7.46
N ARG A 101 8.03 -13.67 -8.63
CA ARG A 101 9.18 -13.04 -9.25
C ARG A 101 9.72 -11.92 -8.35
N TRP A 102 11.04 -11.87 -8.18
CA TRP A 102 11.71 -10.73 -7.58
C TRP A 102 11.70 -9.57 -8.57
N LEU A 103 11.37 -8.38 -8.10
CA LEU A 103 11.47 -7.15 -8.86
C LEU A 103 12.55 -6.27 -8.22
N ASP A 104 13.54 -5.87 -9.03
CA ASP A 104 14.58 -4.95 -8.60
C ASP A 104 14.09 -3.51 -8.71
N GLY A 105 14.53 -2.67 -7.81
CA GLY A 105 14.19 -1.26 -7.74
C GLY A 105 14.35 -0.72 -6.33
N GLU A 106 14.20 0.57 -6.17
CA GLU A 106 14.30 1.22 -4.87
C GLU A 106 12.96 1.83 -4.47
N PRO A 107 12.48 1.62 -3.24
CA PRO A 107 11.33 2.36 -2.74
C PRO A 107 11.60 3.87 -2.79
N PRO A 108 10.69 4.66 -3.39
CA PRO A 108 10.86 6.10 -3.43
C PRO A 108 10.77 6.70 -2.03
N ARG A 109 11.50 7.80 -1.84
CA ARG A 109 11.50 8.56 -0.60
C ARG A 109 11.23 10.03 -0.88
N ALA A 110 10.27 10.62 -0.18
CA ALA A 110 9.87 12.03 -0.37
C ALA A 110 11.06 13.00 -0.22
N ASP A 111 12.00 12.71 0.71
CA ASP A 111 13.19 13.51 0.96
C ASP A 111 14.32 13.35 -0.08
N ARG A 112 14.14 12.49 -1.10
CA ARG A 112 15.17 12.17 -2.12
C ARG A 112 14.68 12.30 -3.56
N LEU A 113 13.47 12.80 -3.78
CA LEU A 113 12.96 13.04 -5.12
C LEU A 113 13.63 14.30 -5.71
N THR A 114 14.52 14.12 -6.70
CA THR A 114 15.21 15.24 -7.38
C THR A 114 14.37 15.84 -8.50
N ASP A 115 13.58 15.02 -9.21
CA ASP A 115 12.59 15.42 -10.20
C ASP A 115 11.32 14.61 -9.96
N PRO A 116 10.31 15.15 -9.23
CA PRO A 116 9.13 14.41 -8.87
C PRO A 116 8.08 14.33 -9.97
N LEU A 117 8.14 15.18 -11.01
CA LEU A 117 7.08 15.27 -12.01
C LEU A 117 6.90 13.99 -12.84
N PRO A 118 7.97 13.32 -13.33
CA PRO A 118 7.82 12.06 -14.06
C PRO A 118 7.18 10.96 -13.20
N LEU A 119 7.60 10.83 -11.94
CA LEU A 119 7.02 9.86 -11.00
C LEU A 119 5.55 10.18 -10.71
N ALA A 120 5.20 11.45 -10.54
CA ALA A 120 3.83 11.90 -10.33
C ALA A 120 2.94 11.53 -11.53
N ALA A 121 3.41 11.75 -12.75
CA ALA A 121 2.71 11.38 -13.97
C ALA A 121 2.51 9.86 -14.08
N ASP A 122 3.55 9.07 -13.79
CA ASP A 122 3.49 7.60 -13.82
C ASP A 122 2.49 7.03 -12.80
N LEU A 123 2.55 7.52 -11.56
CA LEU A 123 1.62 7.13 -10.49
C LEU A 123 0.17 7.48 -10.87
N GLY A 124 -0.06 8.67 -11.41
CA GLY A 124 -1.38 9.08 -11.88
C GLY A 124 -1.87 8.19 -13.03
N ALA A 125 -1.00 7.86 -13.99
CA ALA A 125 -1.32 6.94 -15.09
C ALA A 125 -1.65 5.53 -14.58
N PHE A 126 -0.93 5.04 -13.56
CA PHE A 126 -1.21 3.75 -12.90
C PHE A 126 -2.59 3.74 -12.26
N VAL A 127 -2.92 4.74 -11.45
CA VAL A 127 -4.24 4.90 -10.82
C VAL A 127 -5.34 4.99 -11.88
N ALA A 128 -5.14 5.79 -12.94
CA ALA A 128 -6.08 5.90 -14.03
C ALA A 128 -6.26 4.58 -14.82
N ALA A 129 -5.21 3.76 -14.94
CA ALA A 129 -5.29 2.45 -15.57
C ALA A 129 -6.14 1.49 -14.74
N LEU A 130 -5.90 1.39 -13.42
CA LEU A 130 -6.74 0.60 -12.50
C LEU A 130 -8.22 0.97 -12.63
N ARG A 131 -8.56 2.26 -12.58
CA ARG A 131 -9.95 2.76 -12.69
C ARG A 131 -10.63 2.38 -14.00
N ARG A 132 -9.87 2.14 -15.08
CA ARG A 132 -10.42 1.74 -16.38
C ARG A 132 -10.67 0.25 -16.54
N ILE A 133 -10.12 -0.58 -15.65
CA ILE A 133 -10.28 -2.03 -15.71
C ILE A 133 -11.77 -2.39 -15.54
N ARG A 134 -12.24 -3.31 -16.37
CA ARG A 134 -13.63 -3.79 -16.39
C ARG A 134 -13.71 -5.30 -16.18
N LEU A 135 -12.97 -5.78 -15.16
CA LEU A 135 -13.08 -7.16 -14.72
C LEU A 135 -14.23 -7.24 -13.70
N PRO A 136 -15.24 -8.12 -13.95
CA PRO A 136 -16.36 -8.30 -13.01
C PRO A 136 -15.93 -9.05 -11.76
N ASP A 137 -16.80 -9.04 -10.75
CA ASP A 137 -16.69 -9.86 -9.54
C ASP A 137 -15.46 -9.56 -8.68
N GLY A 138 -14.89 -8.35 -8.83
CA GLY A 138 -13.81 -7.89 -7.96
C GLY A 138 -14.25 -7.85 -6.48
N PRO A 139 -13.39 -8.28 -5.54
CA PRO A 139 -13.68 -8.16 -4.11
C PRO A 139 -13.78 -6.69 -3.71
N THR A 140 -14.48 -6.38 -2.63
CA THR A 140 -14.44 -5.05 -2.05
C THR A 140 -13.00 -4.74 -1.62
N ALA A 141 -12.46 -3.60 -2.06
CA ALA A 141 -11.15 -3.16 -1.66
C ALA A 141 -11.12 -2.79 -0.17
N TYR A 142 -9.98 -3.00 0.47
CA TYR A 142 -9.84 -2.74 1.91
C TYR A 142 -10.19 -1.28 2.28
N ARG A 143 -9.78 -0.29 1.45
CA ARG A 143 -10.11 1.14 1.61
C ARG A 143 -10.97 1.71 0.48
N GLY A 144 -11.57 0.85 -0.34
CA GLY A 144 -12.52 1.27 -1.39
C GLY A 144 -13.94 1.53 -0.88
N VAL A 145 -14.11 1.63 0.43
CA VAL A 145 -15.35 1.90 1.16
C VAL A 145 -15.54 3.41 1.35
N PRO A 146 -16.75 3.90 1.73
CA PRO A 146 -16.94 5.30 2.04
C PRO A 146 -15.98 5.80 3.13
N LEU A 147 -15.40 6.99 2.94
CA LEU A 147 -14.43 7.59 3.88
C LEU A 147 -14.97 7.65 5.33
N SER A 148 -16.27 7.85 5.50
CA SER A 148 -16.94 7.88 6.81
C SER A 148 -16.80 6.59 7.62
N THR A 149 -16.51 5.46 6.98
CA THR A 149 -16.25 4.20 7.69
C THR A 149 -14.99 4.24 8.56
N ALA A 150 -14.06 5.15 8.26
CA ALA A 150 -12.85 5.37 9.05
C ALA A 150 -13.04 6.36 10.21
N ASP A 151 -14.22 7.01 10.36
CA ASP A 151 -14.41 8.13 11.29
C ASP A 151 -14.09 7.77 12.74
N ALA A 152 -14.63 6.66 13.24
CA ALA A 152 -14.41 6.26 14.63
C ALA A 152 -12.92 6.01 14.95
N MET A 153 -12.20 5.32 14.06
CA MET A 153 -10.78 5.05 14.25
C MET A 153 -9.94 6.31 14.12
N THR A 154 -10.28 7.20 13.20
CA THR A 154 -9.57 8.46 12.99
C THR A 154 -9.73 9.36 14.21
N ARG A 155 -10.93 9.50 14.77
CA ARG A 155 -11.18 10.28 15.99
C ARG A 155 -10.47 9.70 17.21
N ALA A 156 -10.47 8.38 17.37
CA ALA A 156 -9.70 7.73 18.43
C ALA A 156 -8.20 8.02 18.33
N ALA A 157 -7.65 7.98 17.11
CA ALA A 157 -6.24 8.31 16.87
C ALA A 157 -5.95 9.81 17.14
N LEU A 158 -6.85 10.72 16.79
CA LEU A 158 -6.74 12.15 17.14
C LEU A 158 -6.70 12.36 18.66
N ASP A 159 -7.53 11.64 19.41
CA ASP A 159 -7.53 11.70 20.87
C ASP A 159 -6.20 11.21 21.46
N GLU A 160 -5.63 10.13 20.92
CA GLU A 160 -4.33 9.59 21.37
C GLU A 160 -3.16 10.54 21.03
N LEU A 161 -3.28 11.31 19.93
CA LEU A 161 -2.23 12.22 19.46
C LEU A 161 -2.29 13.62 20.10
N ARG A 162 -3.16 13.87 21.06
CA ARG A 162 -3.24 15.16 21.80
C ARG A 162 -1.89 15.52 22.39
N GLY A 163 -1.46 16.74 22.11
CA GLY A 163 -0.15 17.25 22.56
C GLY A 163 1.05 16.75 21.74
N THR A 164 0.83 15.88 20.76
CA THR A 164 1.87 15.42 19.83
C THR A 164 1.81 16.17 18.49
N ILE A 165 0.60 16.42 17.99
CA ILE A 165 0.35 17.15 16.75
C ILE A 165 -0.67 18.27 17.00
N ASP A 166 -0.89 19.15 16.02
CA ASP A 166 -2.05 20.07 16.04
C ASP A 166 -3.33 19.28 15.71
N THR A 167 -3.94 18.72 16.76
CA THR A 167 -5.18 17.94 16.64
C THR A 167 -6.38 18.79 16.24
N SER A 168 -6.36 20.11 16.50
CA SER A 168 -7.43 21.02 16.07
C SER A 168 -7.43 21.17 14.56
N ALA A 169 -6.29 21.50 13.97
CA ALA A 169 -6.12 21.58 12.51
C ALA A 169 -6.40 20.24 11.83
N ALA A 170 -5.91 19.12 12.42
CA ALA A 170 -6.15 17.78 11.88
C ALA A 170 -7.64 17.39 11.91
N THR A 171 -8.36 17.74 12.98
CA THR A 171 -9.81 17.53 13.08
C THR A 171 -10.56 18.35 12.03
N ALA A 172 -10.22 19.63 11.87
CA ALA A 172 -10.84 20.46 10.84
C ALA A 172 -10.60 19.92 9.41
N ALA A 173 -9.38 19.47 9.13
CA ALA A 173 -9.04 18.85 7.84
C ALA A 173 -9.80 17.54 7.61
N TRP A 174 -9.98 16.72 8.65
CA TRP A 174 -10.76 15.49 8.60
C TRP A 174 -12.25 15.78 8.33
N GLU A 175 -12.84 16.71 9.07
CA GLU A 175 -14.24 17.10 8.88
C GLU A 175 -14.49 17.68 7.49
N ALA A 176 -13.57 18.50 6.97
CA ALA A 176 -13.62 18.98 5.60
C ALA A 176 -13.60 17.85 4.56
N ALA A 177 -12.86 16.77 4.80
CA ALA A 177 -12.84 15.61 3.93
C ALA A 177 -14.15 14.80 4.00
N LEU A 178 -14.75 14.67 5.20
CA LEU A 178 -16.01 13.96 5.41
C LEU A 178 -17.22 14.60 4.73
N VAL A 179 -17.23 15.94 4.57
CA VAL A 179 -18.32 16.64 3.87
C VAL A 179 -18.16 16.63 2.35
N ALA A 180 -17.04 16.15 1.82
CA ALA A 180 -16.87 16.00 0.38
C ALA A 180 -17.91 15.01 -0.18
N PRO A 181 -18.52 15.31 -1.36
CA PRO A 181 -19.49 14.43 -1.98
C PRO A 181 -18.98 12.99 -2.08
N ALA A 182 -19.80 12.03 -1.63
CA ALA A 182 -19.47 10.60 -1.70
C ALA A 182 -19.33 10.13 -3.15
N TRP A 183 -18.58 9.07 -3.37
CA TRP A 183 -18.51 8.42 -4.67
C TRP A 183 -19.85 7.79 -5.02
N THR A 184 -20.43 8.19 -6.15
CA THR A 184 -21.71 7.70 -6.66
C THR A 184 -21.55 6.94 -7.99
N GLY A 185 -20.32 6.91 -8.52
CA GLY A 185 -20.01 6.15 -9.73
C GLY A 185 -19.97 4.63 -9.48
N PRO A 186 -19.83 3.83 -10.53
CA PRO A 186 -19.63 2.39 -10.37
C PRO A 186 -18.33 2.14 -9.59
N PRO A 187 -18.27 1.03 -8.81
CA PRO A 187 -17.04 0.61 -8.17
C PRO A 187 -15.92 0.43 -9.21
N THR A 188 -14.75 0.98 -8.94
CA THR A 188 -13.57 0.87 -9.82
C THR A 188 -12.48 0.08 -9.13
N TRP A 189 -11.63 -0.58 -9.91
CA TRP A 189 -10.46 -1.23 -9.35
C TRP A 189 -9.52 -0.21 -8.70
N VAL A 190 -9.05 -0.54 -7.52
CA VAL A 190 -8.11 0.24 -6.72
C VAL A 190 -7.09 -0.68 -6.06
N HIS A 191 -5.89 -0.18 -5.86
CA HIS A 191 -4.85 -0.87 -5.09
C HIS A 191 -5.11 -0.80 -3.59
N SER A 192 -5.59 0.37 -3.15
CA SER A 192 -6.01 0.68 -1.78
C SER A 192 -4.88 0.73 -0.72
N ASP A 193 -3.60 0.62 -1.14
CA ASP A 193 -2.43 0.77 -0.26
C ASP A 193 -1.17 1.25 -1.02
N LEU A 194 -1.28 2.34 -1.79
CA LEU A 194 -0.14 2.93 -2.53
C LEU A 194 0.81 3.70 -1.58
N MET A 195 1.39 2.98 -0.63
CA MET A 195 2.42 3.49 0.26
C MET A 195 3.80 3.47 -0.43
N PRO A 196 4.74 4.36 -0.07
CA PRO A 196 6.09 4.37 -0.67
C PRO A 196 6.80 3.01 -0.62
N GLY A 197 6.58 2.22 0.43
CA GLY A 197 7.14 0.86 0.57
C GLY A 197 6.58 -0.17 -0.40
N ASN A 198 5.46 0.12 -1.06
CA ASN A 198 4.81 -0.73 -2.05
C ASN A 198 5.11 -0.27 -3.50
N LEU A 199 6.00 0.71 -3.66
CA LEU A 199 6.42 1.23 -4.95
C LEU A 199 7.90 0.94 -5.17
N LEU A 200 8.28 0.61 -6.38
CA LEU A 200 9.68 0.56 -6.80
C LEU A 200 9.91 1.57 -7.93
N THR A 201 11.03 2.28 -7.83
CA THR A 201 11.45 3.25 -8.83
C THR A 201 12.78 2.88 -9.43
N ARG A 202 12.97 3.31 -10.68
CA ARG A 202 14.23 3.21 -11.41
C ARG A 202 14.42 4.48 -12.22
N GLY A 203 15.54 5.17 -12.00
CA GLY A 203 15.82 6.44 -12.72
C GLY A 203 14.76 7.52 -12.52
N GLY A 204 14.16 7.60 -11.32
CA GLY A 204 13.12 8.59 -11.00
C GLY A 204 11.72 8.28 -11.57
N ARG A 205 11.50 7.12 -12.20
CA ARG A 205 10.24 6.68 -12.80
C ARG A 205 9.64 5.51 -11.99
N LEU A 206 8.33 5.36 -12.03
CA LEU A 206 7.66 4.19 -11.47
C LEU A 206 8.03 2.95 -12.31
N ASP A 207 8.68 1.97 -11.68
CA ASP A 207 9.08 0.70 -12.31
C ASP A 207 8.11 -0.42 -11.94
N ALA A 208 7.74 -0.53 -10.66
CA ALA A 208 6.82 -1.56 -10.20
C ALA A 208 5.94 -1.12 -9.03
N VAL A 209 4.81 -1.82 -8.88
CA VAL A 209 3.89 -1.70 -7.74
C VAL A 209 3.75 -3.08 -7.10
N LEU A 210 3.90 -3.12 -5.77
CA LEU A 210 3.94 -4.33 -4.95
C LEU A 210 2.71 -4.43 -4.04
N ASP A 211 2.50 -5.60 -3.45
CA ASP A 211 1.54 -5.86 -2.37
C ASP A 211 0.07 -5.55 -2.74
N PHE A 212 -0.51 -6.42 -3.55
CA PHE A 212 -1.90 -6.36 -3.99
C PHE A 212 -2.88 -7.04 -3.01
N GLY A 213 -2.47 -7.34 -1.78
CA GLY A 213 -3.33 -7.96 -0.77
C GLY A 213 -4.60 -7.15 -0.44
N THR A 214 -4.54 -5.83 -0.59
CA THR A 214 -5.67 -4.92 -0.34
C THR A 214 -6.49 -4.57 -1.58
N VAL A 215 -6.08 -5.05 -2.75
CA VAL A 215 -6.72 -4.76 -4.05
C VAL A 215 -8.19 -5.16 -4.08
N GLY A 216 -8.97 -4.39 -4.82
CA GLY A 216 -10.38 -4.69 -5.03
C GLY A 216 -11.11 -3.58 -5.77
N VAL A 217 -12.43 -3.54 -5.64
CA VAL A 217 -13.27 -2.52 -6.26
C VAL A 217 -13.91 -1.61 -5.21
N GLY A 218 -14.05 -0.32 -5.54
CA GLY A 218 -14.65 0.66 -4.64
C GLY A 218 -14.50 2.11 -5.08
N ASP A 219 -14.49 3.01 -4.08
CA ASP A 219 -14.21 4.44 -4.26
C ASP A 219 -12.73 4.65 -4.66
N PRO A 220 -12.44 5.28 -5.80
CA PRO A 220 -11.08 5.50 -6.27
C PRO A 220 -10.25 6.48 -5.42
N ALA A 221 -10.84 7.17 -4.48
CA ALA A 221 -10.17 8.18 -3.68
C ALA A 221 -9.01 7.62 -2.83
N CYS A 222 -9.10 6.35 -2.39
CA CYS A 222 -8.06 5.73 -1.58
C CYS A 222 -6.71 5.60 -2.30
N ASP A 223 -6.68 5.56 -3.64
CA ASP A 223 -5.45 5.47 -4.42
C ASP A 223 -4.79 6.83 -4.69
N LEU A 224 -5.36 7.92 -4.17
CA LEU A 224 -4.76 9.26 -4.28
C LEU A 224 -3.77 9.58 -3.15
N ILE A 225 -3.57 8.68 -2.19
CA ILE A 225 -2.66 8.90 -1.06
C ILE A 225 -1.20 9.24 -1.45
N PRO A 226 -0.65 8.82 -2.63
CA PRO A 226 0.69 9.23 -3.05
C PRO A 226 0.90 10.75 -3.14
N ALA A 227 -0.16 11.52 -3.33
CA ALA A 227 -0.10 12.97 -3.34
C ALA A 227 0.45 13.55 -2.02
N TRP A 228 0.22 12.88 -0.89
CA TRP A 228 0.61 13.38 0.44
C TRP A 228 1.64 12.49 1.13
N ASN A 229 1.70 11.18 0.80
CA ASN A 229 2.66 10.30 1.44
C ASN A 229 4.02 10.23 0.74
N LEU A 230 4.13 10.79 -0.48
CA LEU A 230 5.34 10.72 -1.30
C LEU A 230 5.63 12.01 -2.07
N LEU A 231 4.62 12.59 -2.74
CA LEU A 231 4.83 13.67 -3.70
C LEU A 231 4.90 15.04 -3.00
N PRO A 232 5.90 15.89 -3.33
CA PRO A 232 5.93 17.26 -2.88
C PRO A 232 4.79 18.08 -3.52
N ALA A 233 4.47 19.24 -2.94
CA ALA A 233 3.32 20.04 -3.32
C ALA A 233 3.29 20.39 -4.83
N GLU A 234 4.44 20.75 -5.40
CA GLU A 234 4.60 21.12 -6.80
C GLU A 234 4.30 20.00 -7.81
N ALA A 235 4.34 18.73 -7.36
CA ALA A 235 4.06 17.58 -8.22
C ALA A 235 2.61 17.06 -8.10
N ARG A 236 1.84 17.53 -7.13
CA ARG A 236 0.49 17.05 -6.84
C ARG A 236 -0.49 17.32 -7.98
N ASP A 237 -0.39 18.46 -8.64
CA ASP A 237 -1.27 18.80 -9.77
C ASP A 237 -1.02 17.87 -10.96
N THR A 238 0.24 17.55 -11.25
CA THR A 238 0.60 16.58 -12.29
C THR A 238 0.00 15.22 -12.01
N PHE A 239 0.14 14.73 -10.78
CA PHE A 239 -0.47 13.47 -10.34
C PHE A 239 -2.00 13.49 -10.43
N ARG A 240 -2.64 14.55 -9.92
CA ARG A 240 -4.08 14.72 -9.94
C ARG A 240 -4.66 14.69 -11.35
N GLN A 241 -4.04 15.43 -12.27
CA GLN A 241 -4.43 15.47 -13.68
C GLN A 241 -4.26 14.10 -14.35
N ALA A 242 -3.13 13.44 -14.16
CA ALA A 242 -2.87 12.13 -14.73
C ALA A 242 -3.80 11.04 -14.17
N ALA A 243 -4.16 11.10 -12.89
CA ALA A 243 -5.13 10.22 -12.25
C ALA A 243 -6.59 10.53 -12.66
N GLY A 244 -6.86 11.70 -13.26
CA GLY A 244 -8.21 12.14 -13.61
C GLY A 244 -9.10 12.34 -12.38
N ALA A 245 -8.55 12.88 -11.29
CA ALA A 245 -9.29 13.07 -10.04
C ALA A 245 -10.01 14.42 -10.02
N ASP A 246 -11.34 14.39 -9.86
CA ASP A 246 -12.15 15.58 -9.61
C ASP A 246 -11.95 16.11 -8.18
N ASP A 247 -12.52 17.29 -7.88
CA ASP A 247 -12.37 17.95 -6.59
C ASP A 247 -12.88 17.08 -5.43
N ALA A 248 -14.00 16.41 -5.60
CA ALA A 248 -14.60 15.57 -4.57
C ALA A 248 -13.74 14.33 -4.29
N THR A 249 -13.26 13.66 -5.35
CA THR A 249 -12.37 12.50 -5.22
C THR A 249 -11.04 12.92 -4.60
N TRP A 250 -10.49 14.09 -4.99
CA TRP A 250 -9.28 14.64 -4.40
C TRP A 250 -9.42 14.92 -2.90
N ALA A 251 -10.52 15.57 -2.51
CA ALA A 251 -10.80 15.87 -1.10
C ALA A 251 -10.91 14.59 -0.25
N ARG A 252 -11.61 13.56 -0.77
CA ARG A 252 -11.68 12.26 -0.07
C ARG A 252 -10.32 11.55 -0.02
N GLY A 253 -9.52 11.65 -1.10
CA GLY A 253 -8.15 11.10 -1.13
C GLY A 253 -7.25 11.73 -0.08
N ARG A 254 -7.34 13.06 0.11
CA ARG A 254 -6.66 13.78 1.19
C ARG A 254 -7.12 13.27 2.56
N GLY A 255 -8.42 13.03 2.72
CA GLY A 255 -8.97 12.43 3.93
C GLY A 255 -8.42 11.02 4.20
N TRP A 256 -8.32 10.16 3.20
CA TRP A 256 -7.70 8.84 3.35
C TRP A 256 -6.23 8.93 3.75
N ALA A 257 -5.46 9.82 3.12
CA ALA A 257 -4.06 10.03 3.50
C ALA A 257 -3.93 10.45 4.97
N LEU A 258 -4.73 11.44 5.39
CA LEU A 258 -4.73 11.92 6.78
C LEU A 258 -5.15 10.83 7.77
N SER A 259 -6.27 10.15 7.52
CA SER A 259 -6.78 9.09 8.40
C SER A 259 -5.75 7.97 8.59
N MET A 260 -5.15 7.49 7.49
CA MET A 260 -4.11 6.46 7.56
C MET A 260 -2.92 6.92 8.41
N ALA A 261 -2.44 8.14 8.21
CA ALA A 261 -1.31 8.67 8.94
C ALA A 261 -1.62 8.84 10.43
N LEU A 262 -2.80 9.37 10.78
CA LEU A 262 -3.22 9.52 12.17
C LEU A 262 -3.29 8.17 12.90
N ILE A 263 -3.83 7.13 12.26
CA ILE A 263 -3.92 5.78 12.83
C ILE A 263 -2.53 5.11 12.91
N GLN A 264 -1.66 5.32 11.92
CA GLN A 264 -0.33 4.71 11.85
C GLN A 264 0.64 5.31 12.87
N LEU A 265 0.60 6.62 13.11
CA LEU A 265 1.58 7.31 13.94
C LEU A 265 1.65 6.74 15.37
N PRO A 266 0.58 6.67 16.16
CA PRO A 266 0.65 6.13 17.50
C PRO A 266 1.03 4.64 17.52
N TYR A 267 0.55 3.88 16.53
CA TYR A 267 0.81 2.44 16.45
C TYR A 267 2.26 2.11 16.10
N TYR A 268 2.90 2.90 15.22
CA TYR A 268 4.24 2.60 14.69
C TYR A 268 5.37 3.42 15.30
N ARG A 269 5.11 4.49 16.04
CA ARG A 269 6.16 5.39 16.57
C ARG A 269 7.30 4.69 17.33
N VAL A 270 7.02 3.54 17.94
CA VAL A 270 8.03 2.74 18.68
C VAL A 270 8.47 1.52 17.88
N THR A 271 7.59 0.95 17.07
CA THR A 271 7.80 -0.38 16.46
C THR A 271 8.29 -0.33 15.02
N ASN A 272 8.04 0.77 14.29
CA ASN A 272 8.45 0.95 12.89
C ASN A 272 8.71 2.43 12.58
N PRO A 273 9.93 2.93 12.82
CA PRO A 273 10.27 4.34 12.60
C PRO A 273 10.06 4.82 11.15
N VAL A 274 10.16 3.93 10.17
CA VAL A 274 9.97 4.30 8.75
C VAL A 274 8.51 4.67 8.48
N ILE A 275 7.57 3.85 8.95
CA ILE A 275 6.13 4.14 8.80
C ILE A 275 5.75 5.35 9.65
N ALA A 276 6.28 5.48 10.86
CA ALA A 276 6.01 6.62 11.74
C ALA A 276 6.48 7.95 11.10
N ALA A 277 7.69 7.99 10.56
CA ALA A 277 8.21 9.18 9.87
C ALA A 277 7.38 9.55 8.63
N ASN A 278 6.90 8.55 7.88
CA ASN A 278 5.99 8.80 6.76
C ASN A 278 4.64 9.35 7.25
N ALA A 279 4.10 8.83 8.35
CA ALA A 279 2.86 9.34 8.93
C ALA A 279 2.99 10.80 9.40
N GLU A 280 4.10 11.17 10.04
CA GLU A 280 4.39 12.56 10.40
C GLU A 280 4.48 13.47 9.17
N HIS A 281 5.17 13.00 8.12
CA HIS A 281 5.26 13.70 6.84
C HIS A 281 3.86 13.95 6.23
N VAL A 282 2.99 12.92 6.19
CA VAL A 282 1.62 13.05 5.65
C VAL A 282 0.80 14.07 6.43
N ILE A 283 0.82 13.98 7.77
CA ILE A 283 0.06 14.91 8.61
C ILE A 283 0.52 16.35 8.31
N HIS A 284 1.83 16.61 8.31
CA HIS A 284 2.37 17.91 7.97
C HIS A 284 1.94 18.37 6.56
N ALA A 285 2.07 17.49 5.56
CA ALA A 285 1.73 17.80 4.17
C ALA A 285 0.24 18.16 3.97
N VAL A 286 -0.65 17.48 4.70
CA VAL A 286 -2.10 17.75 4.65
C VAL A 286 -2.44 19.06 5.36
N LEU A 287 -1.84 19.34 6.51
CA LEU A 287 -2.14 20.55 7.28
C LEU A 287 -1.62 21.81 6.60
N THR A 288 -0.40 21.80 6.07
CA THR A 288 0.16 22.95 5.32
C THR A 288 -0.60 23.27 4.02
N GLU A 289 -1.19 22.27 3.36
CA GLU A 289 -2.04 22.51 2.18
C GLU A 289 -3.38 23.19 2.56
N ALA A 290 -3.90 22.90 3.76
CA ALA A 290 -5.13 23.54 4.23
C ALA A 290 -4.93 25.05 4.51
N ASP A 291 -3.77 25.42 5.04
CA ASP A 291 -3.43 26.82 5.34
C ASP A 291 -3.16 27.66 4.09
N ALA A 292 -2.80 27.02 2.97
CA ALA A 292 -2.49 27.71 1.71
C ALA A 292 -3.73 28.05 0.84
N ARG A 293 -4.93 27.60 1.23
CA ARG A 293 -6.17 27.93 0.51
C ARG A 293 -6.80 29.16 1.17
N PRO A 294 -7.00 30.26 0.40
CA PRO A 294 -7.65 31.47 0.90
C PRO A 294 -9.13 31.26 1.25
#